data_84321c71949b2c5396144f35870192bf
#
_entry.id   84321c71949b2c5396144f35870192bf
#
_cell.length_a   1.000
_cell.length_b   1.000
_cell.length_c   1.000
_cell.angle_alpha   90.00
_cell.angle_beta   90.00
_cell.angle_gamma   90.00
#
_symmetry.space_group_name_H-M   'P 1'
#
loop_
_entity.id
_entity.type
_entity.pdbx_description
1 polymer ?
#
loop_
_entity_poly.entity_id
_entity_poly.type
_entity_poly.pdbx_seq_one_letter_code
_entity_poly.pdbx_strand_id
1 'polypeptide(L)'
;MKVFTPNQIADDQKVDYKSGKSYRFTVERDGCGYTMTKTVIAPGVKSYQHYKHHHETCYCVSGKGHLVHAETGDKYEITPDVTYVLDKHDPHYFEAEEETVLICTFSPALKGQEIHREDGSYEPSERSPVYNVQSVPIEMVTSNDYNPNAVAPPEMELLETSIWEDGYTQPVVTVWDGEREQYVVVDGFHRFITLCNSQRIRERENGMLPVVVLNKEMHDRMASTIRHNRARGSHNIELMSGIVSELVEMGKSDRWICKHIGMSKDELLRLKQITGVAALFANRDFSESWEAEAD
;
A
#
# COMPACT_ATOMS: atom_id res chain seq x y z
N MET A 1 -15.38 15.18 23.24
CA MET A 1 -14.61 14.35 24.19
C MET A 1 -15.45 13.12 24.53
N LYS A 2 -14.89 11.90 24.44
CA LYS A 2 -15.56 10.64 24.82
C LYS A 2 -14.77 10.03 25.97
N VAL A 3 -15.48 9.54 27.01
CA VAL A 3 -14.88 8.85 28.16
C VAL A 3 -15.71 7.59 28.41
N PHE A 4 -15.07 6.45 28.43
CA PHE A 4 -15.75 5.15 28.59
C PHE A 4 -14.81 4.09 29.16
N THR A 5 -15.40 3.02 29.69
CA THR A 5 -14.72 1.83 30.17
C THR A 5 -14.89 0.69 29.16
N PRO A 6 -14.12 -0.43 29.25
CA PRO A 6 -14.29 -1.58 28.36
C PRO A 6 -15.72 -2.14 28.30
N ASN A 7 -16.48 -2.00 29.37
CA ASN A 7 -17.87 -2.50 29.40
C ASN A 7 -18.87 -1.61 28.62
N GLN A 8 -18.48 -0.35 28.34
CA GLN A 8 -19.33 0.65 27.71
C GLN A 8 -19.08 0.80 26.21
N ILE A 9 -18.10 0.11 25.64
CA ILE A 9 -17.91 0.07 24.18
C ILE A 9 -18.99 -0.82 23.53
N ALA A 10 -19.23 -0.61 22.24
CA ALA A 10 -20.19 -1.38 21.48
C ALA A 10 -19.82 -2.88 21.44
N ASP A 11 -20.81 -3.75 21.31
CA ASP A 11 -20.56 -5.20 21.31
C ASP A 11 -19.72 -5.66 20.10
N ASP A 12 -19.83 -4.97 18.97
CA ASP A 12 -19.01 -5.20 17.78
C ASP A 12 -17.56 -4.72 17.94
N GLN A 13 -17.18 -4.16 19.08
CA GLN A 13 -15.82 -3.79 19.46
C GLN A 13 -15.24 -4.73 20.53
N LYS A 14 -16.00 -5.75 20.96
CA LYS A 14 -15.57 -6.78 21.90
C LYS A 14 -15.38 -8.08 21.15
N VAL A 15 -14.16 -8.56 21.06
CA VAL A 15 -13.83 -9.77 20.30
C VAL A 15 -13.29 -10.82 21.25
N ASP A 16 -13.98 -11.97 21.29
CA ASP A 16 -13.53 -13.15 22.02
C ASP A 16 -12.77 -14.08 21.06
N TYR A 17 -11.58 -14.47 21.45
CA TYR A 17 -10.74 -15.46 20.76
C TYR A 17 -10.61 -16.73 21.62
N LYS A 18 -10.16 -17.82 21.03
CA LYS A 18 -9.72 -18.99 21.81
C LYS A 18 -8.58 -18.65 22.76
N SER A 19 -7.78 -17.66 22.41
CA SER A 19 -6.60 -17.19 23.14
C SER A 19 -6.91 -16.13 24.19
N GLY A 20 -8.11 -15.57 24.25
CA GLY A 20 -8.45 -14.47 25.16
C GLY A 20 -9.48 -13.51 24.62
N LYS A 21 -9.38 -12.23 24.99
CA LYS A 21 -10.35 -11.20 24.63
C LYS A 21 -9.66 -9.91 24.19
N SER A 22 -10.25 -9.19 23.24
CA SER A 22 -9.83 -7.86 22.85
C SER A 22 -10.98 -6.87 22.96
N TYR A 23 -10.72 -5.74 23.60
CA TYR A 23 -11.63 -4.58 23.71
C TYR A 23 -11.08 -3.47 22.84
N ARG A 24 -11.76 -3.15 21.74
CA ARG A 24 -11.29 -2.17 20.73
C ARG A 24 -11.91 -0.81 21.04
N PHE A 25 -11.14 0.08 21.65
CA PHE A 25 -11.61 1.39 22.11
C PHE A 25 -11.88 2.36 20.99
N THR A 26 -11.04 2.34 19.95
CA THR A 26 -11.21 3.10 18.72
C THR A 26 -11.17 2.13 17.55
N VAL A 27 -12.00 2.37 16.54
CA VAL A 27 -12.07 1.58 15.32
C VAL A 27 -12.17 2.51 14.10
N GLU A 28 -12.12 1.96 12.91
CA GLU A 28 -12.08 2.71 11.65
C GLU A 28 -13.20 3.78 11.54
N ARG A 29 -14.43 3.45 11.95
CA ARG A 29 -15.59 4.38 11.92
C ARG A 29 -15.45 5.59 12.84
N ASP A 30 -14.57 5.53 13.83
CA ASP A 30 -14.32 6.66 14.74
C ASP A 30 -13.44 7.76 14.11
N GLY A 31 -12.80 7.49 12.97
CA GLY A 31 -12.01 8.45 12.19
C GLY A 31 -10.69 8.86 12.84
N CYS A 32 -10.20 8.12 13.85
CA CYS A 32 -8.94 8.42 14.54
C CYS A 32 -7.69 8.04 13.77
N GLY A 33 -7.82 7.21 12.71
CA GLY A 33 -6.69 6.69 11.91
C GLY A 33 -5.97 5.49 12.53
N TYR A 34 -6.27 5.16 13.77
CA TYR A 34 -5.71 4.01 14.48
C TYR A 34 -6.77 3.29 15.32
N THR A 35 -6.52 2.03 15.63
CA THR A 35 -7.26 1.29 16.67
C THR A 35 -6.40 1.17 17.92
N MET A 36 -6.97 1.49 19.06
CA MET A 36 -6.40 1.18 20.37
C MET A 36 -7.19 0.05 21.02
N THR A 37 -6.50 -0.97 21.51
CA THR A 37 -7.13 -2.13 22.16
C THR A 37 -6.59 -2.34 23.58
N LYS A 38 -7.42 -2.97 24.40
CA LYS A 38 -6.99 -3.73 25.56
C LYS A 38 -7.16 -5.21 25.24
N THR A 39 -6.07 -5.94 25.13
CA THR A 39 -6.07 -7.38 24.84
C THR A 39 -5.71 -8.17 26.11
N VAL A 40 -6.53 -9.13 26.46
CA VAL A 40 -6.31 -10.04 27.60
C VAL A 40 -6.04 -11.42 27.01
N ILE A 41 -4.86 -11.97 27.25
CA ILE A 41 -4.41 -13.26 26.71
C ILE A 41 -4.41 -14.27 27.87
N ALA A 42 -5.06 -15.41 27.66
CA ALA A 42 -5.15 -16.46 28.66
C ALA A 42 -3.79 -17.16 28.88
N PRO A 43 -3.50 -17.64 30.11
CA PRO A 43 -2.25 -18.35 30.38
C PRO A 43 -2.14 -19.64 29.57
N GLY A 44 -0.93 -20.00 29.20
CA GLY A 44 -0.59 -21.19 28.41
C GLY A 44 -0.94 -21.12 26.93
N VAL A 45 -1.39 -19.96 26.46
CA VAL A 45 -1.70 -19.74 25.03
C VAL A 45 -0.43 -19.49 24.26
N LYS A 46 -0.35 -20.12 23.07
CA LYS A 46 0.59 -19.78 22.01
C LYS A 46 -0.21 -19.42 20.76
N SER A 47 -0.10 -18.18 20.29
CA SER A 47 -0.82 -17.68 19.11
C SER A 47 0.16 -17.18 18.05
N TYR A 48 -0.05 -17.58 16.80
CA TYR A 48 0.67 -17.05 15.65
C TYR A 48 -0.03 -15.80 15.12
N GLN A 49 0.76 -14.77 14.80
CA GLN A 49 0.28 -13.48 14.31
C GLN A 49 1.24 -12.98 13.22
N HIS A 50 0.68 -12.40 12.15
CA HIS A 50 1.44 -11.81 11.06
C HIS A 50 0.64 -10.67 10.43
N TYR A 51 0.80 -9.47 10.94
CA TYR A 51 0.02 -8.31 10.52
C TYR A 51 0.55 -7.68 9.22
N LYS A 52 0.32 -8.34 8.09
CA LYS A 52 0.78 -7.94 6.74
C LYS A 52 0.26 -6.57 6.29
N HIS A 53 -0.81 -6.09 6.89
CA HIS A 53 -1.53 -4.87 6.45
C HIS A 53 -1.65 -3.82 7.55
N HIS A 54 -1.10 -4.09 8.73
CA HIS A 54 -1.17 -3.21 9.90
C HIS A 54 0.18 -3.19 10.60
N HIS A 55 0.59 -2.02 11.06
CA HIS A 55 1.63 -1.93 12.08
C HIS A 55 0.99 -2.09 13.45
N GLU A 56 1.67 -2.75 14.35
CA GLU A 56 1.22 -2.91 15.73
C GLU A 56 2.30 -2.41 16.70
N THR A 57 1.84 -1.70 17.73
CA THR A 57 2.66 -1.39 18.91
C THR A 57 1.94 -1.86 20.15
N CYS A 58 2.61 -2.59 20.99
CA CYS A 58 2.06 -3.14 22.23
C CYS A 58 2.84 -2.69 23.45
N TYR A 59 2.09 -2.42 24.54
CA TYR A 59 2.63 -2.17 25.87
C TYR A 59 2.05 -3.18 26.86
N CYS A 60 2.90 -3.86 27.60
CA CYS A 60 2.48 -4.83 28.61
C CYS A 60 2.08 -4.12 29.91
N VAL A 61 0.83 -4.30 30.32
CA VAL A 61 0.29 -3.76 31.57
C VAL A 61 0.50 -4.72 32.73
N SER A 62 0.30 -6.03 32.50
CA SER A 62 0.42 -7.05 33.52
C SER A 62 0.61 -8.44 32.88
N GLY A 63 1.09 -9.39 33.68
CA GLY A 63 1.31 -10.77 33.27
C GLY A 63 2.74 -11.02 32.79
N LYS A 64 2.96 -12.20 32.23
CA LYS A 64 4.25 -12.65 31.73
C LYS A 64 4.09 -13.51 30.48
N GLY A 65 4.95 -13.33 29.51
CA GLY A 65 4.98 -14.11 28.28
C GLY A 65 6.24 -13.90 27.47
N HIS A 66 6.23 -14.40 26.24
CA HIS A 66 7.34 -14.24 25.31
C HIS A 66 6.82 -13.88 23.92
N LEU A 67 7.52 -12.98 23.27
CA LEU A 67 7.41 -12.73 21.84
C LEU A 67 8.50 -13.53 21.12
N VAL A 68 8.14 -14.35 20.15
CA VAL A 68 9.09 -15.19 19.40
C VAL A 68 8.97 -14.88 17.91
N HIS A 69 10.03 -14.36 17.31
CA HIS A 69 10.06 -14.12 15.86
C HIS A 69 9.97 -15.44 15.11
N ALA A 70 8.99 -15.58 14.20
CA ALA A 70 8.68 -16.87 13.59
C ALA A 70 9.76 -17.40 12.64
N GLU A 71 10.53 -16.52 12.02
CA GLU A 71 11.56 -16.89 11.04
C GLU A 71 12.95 -17.03 11.68
N THR A 72 13.34 -16.09 12.57
CA THR A 72 14.68 -16.10 13.20
C THR A 72 14.73 -16.94 14.47
N GLY A 73 13.58 -17.13 15.13
CA GLY A 73 13.49 -17.81 16.42
C GLY A 73 13.95 -16.95 17.61
N ASP A 74 14.25 -15.66 17.37
CA ASP A 74 14.59 -14.73 18.45
C ASP A 74 13.46 -14.64 19.45
N LYS A 75 13.80 -14.72 20.74
CA LYS A 75 12.83 -14.75 21.83
C LYS A 75 13.05 -13.60 22.79
N TYR A 76 11.99 -12.83 23.04
CA TYR A 76 11.99 -11.66 23.91
C TYR A 76 11.00 -11.88 25.07
N GLU A 77 11.44 -11.64 26.29
CA GLU A 77 10.57 -11.72 27.47
C GLU A 77 9.66 -10.49 27.53
N ILE A 78 8.36 -10.71 27.75
CA ILE A 78 7.35 -9.67 27.86
C ILE A 78 6.79 -9.68 29.27
N THR A 79 7.10 -8.62 30.00
CA THR A 79 6.68 -8.37 31.39
C THR A 79 6.10 -6.97 31.50
N PRO A 80 5.49 -6.56 32.63
CA PRO A 80 5.00 -5.19 32.80
C PRO A 80 6.04 -4.14 32.41
N ASP A 81 5.59 -3.06 31.77
CA ASP A 81 6.38 -1.94 31.24
C ASP A 81 7.20 -2.25 29.96
N VAL A 82 7.24 -3.49 29.50
CA VAL A 82 7.83 -3.80 28.18
C VAL A 82 6.94 -3.32 27.06
N THR A 83 7.56 -2.64 26.10
CA THR A 83 6.94 -2.23 24.83
C THR A 83 7.63 -2.93 23.68
N TYR A 84 6.84 -3.41 22.70
CA TYR A 84 7.38 -3.91 21.44
C TYR A 84 6.63 -3.30 20.24
N VAL A 85 7.33 -3.17 19.11
CA VAL A 85 6.84 -2.55 17.88
C VAL A 85 7.04 -3.52 16.73
N LEU A 86 6.00 -3.80 15.99
CA LEU A 86 6.00 -4.65 14.80
C LEU A 86 5.88 -3.74 13.57
N ASP A 87 7.00 -3.10 13.20
CA ASP A 87 7.06 -2.07 12.15
C ASP A 87 7.49 -2.61 10.78
N LYS A 88 7.94 -3.87 10.74
CA LYS A 88 8.32 -4.57 9.50
C LYS A 88 7.36 -5.70 9.12
N HIS A 89 6.16 -5.68 9.68
CA HIS A 89 5.19 -6.75 9.52
C HIS A 89 5.71 -8.11 10.01
N ASP A 90 6.49 -8.11 11.10
CA ASP A 90 7.22 -9.26 11.61
C ASP A 90 6.29 -10.42 11.98
N PRO A 91 6.46 -11.62 11.36
CA PRO A 91 5.70 -12.80 11.74
C PRO A 91 6.19 -13.32 13.08
N HIS A 92 5.28 -13.52 14.03
CA HIS A 92 5.67 -13.87 15.39
C HIS A 92 4.65 -14.79 16.09
N TYR A 93 5.13 -15.41 17.16
CA TYR A 93 4.29 -16.07 18.15
C TYR A 93 4.27 -15.24 19.43
N PHE A 94 3.10 -15.11 20.05
CA PHE A 94 2.98 -14.69 21.44
C PHE A 94 2.72 -15.92 22.30
N GLU A 95 3.56 -16.16 23.31
CA GLU A 95 3.48 -17.28 24.25
C GLU A 95 3.21 -16.72 25.65
N ALA A 96 1.99 -16.85 26.15
CA ALA A 96 1.61 -16.36 27.47
C ALA A 96 1.91 -17.43 28.55
N GLU A 97 2.75 -17.09 29.52
CA GLU A 97 2.98 -17.92 30.71
C GLU A 97 1.90 -17.68 31.76
N GLU A 98 1.48 -16.44 31.92
CA GLU A 98 0.41 -15.98 32.82
C GLU A 98 -0.65 -15.25 32.03
N GLU A 99 -1.81 -14.95 32.67
CA GLU A 99 -2.77 -14.04 32.06
C GLU A 99 -2.08 -12.70 31.79
N THR A 100 -1.97 -12.35 30.52
CA THR A 100 -1.24 -11.16 30.08
C THR A 100 -2.19 -10.12 29.53
N VAL A 101 -2.04 -8.88 30.01
CA VAL A 101 -2.83 -7.73 29.54
C VAL A 101 -1.93 -6.80 28.75
N LEU A 102 -2.29 -6.60 27.49
CA LEU A 102 -1.60 -5.69 26.57
C LEU A 102 -2.52 -4.52 26.21
N ILE A 103 -1.95 -3.34 26.09
CA ILE A 103 -2.55 -2.23 25.33
C ILE A 103 -1.85 -2.21 23.99
N CYS A 104 -2.61 -2.37 22.92
CA CYS A 104 -2.06 -2.40 21.57
C CYS A 104 -2.66 -1.28 20.71
N THR A 105 -1.88 -0.78 19.76
CA THR A 105 -2.34 0.14 18.74
C THR A 105 -2.10 -0.47 17.36
N PHE A 106 -3.09 -0.33 16.46
CA PHE A 106 -3.01 -0.78 15.07
C PHE A 106 -3.15 0.40 14.14
N SER A 107 -2.28 0.51 13.15
CA SER A 107 -2.38 1.47 12.06
C SER A 107 -2.17 0.75 10.72
N PRO A 108 -3.10 0.90 9.73
CA PRO A 108 -4.39 1.60 9.81
C PRO A 108 -5.35 0.99 10.84
N ALA A 109 -6.44 1.71 11.13
CA ALA A 109 -7.44 1.29 12.09
C ALA A 109 -8.18 0.02 11.65
N LEU A 110 -8.53 -0.83 12.63
CA LEU A 110 -9.37 -2.01 12.44
C LEU A 110 -10.86 -1.64 12.31
N LYS A 111 -11.65 -2.45 11.60
CA LYS A 111 -13.11 -2.27 11.43
C LYS A 111 -13.89 -2.48 12.73
N GLY A 112 -13.47 -3.44 13.57
CA GLY A 112 -14.07 -3.70 14.90
C GLY A 112 -14.29 -5.17 15.24
N GLN A 113 -14.58 -6.04 14.27
CA GLN A 113 -14.92 -7.46 14.52
C GLN A 113 -13.93 -8.45 13.89
N GLU A 114 -12.83 -7.98 13.33
CA GLU A 114 -11.86 -8.85 12.67
C GLU A 114 -11.33 -9.89 13.66
N ILE A 115 -11.22 -11.10 13.18
CA ILE A 115 -10.48 -12.19 13.79
C ILE A 115 -9.26 -12.50 12.92
N HIS A 116 -8.23 -13.10 13.51
CA HIS A 116 -7.08 -13.55 12.73
C HIS A 116 -7.49 -14.56 11.68
N ARG A 117 -7.01 -14.36 10.47
CA ARG A 117 -7.10 -15.33 9.37
C ARG A 117 -6.16 -16.51 9.65
N GLU A 118 -6.22 -17.55 8.83
CA GLU A 118 -5.33 -18.71 8.96
C GLU A 118 -3.85 -18.36 8.86
N ASP A 119 -3.52 -17.31 8.12
CA ASP A 119 -2.17 -16.80 7.96
C ASP A 119 -1.72 -15.81 9.06
N GLY A 120 -2.50 -15.65 10.11
CA GLY A 120 -2.23 -14.78 11.25
C GLY A 120 -2.49 -13.29 11.00
N SER A 121 -2.97 -12.91 9.81
CA SER A 121 -3.25 -11.51 9.46
C SER A 121 -4.69 -11.09 9.82
N TYR A 122 -4.93 -9.79 9.90
CA TYR A 122 -6.25 -9.20 9.74
C TYR A 122 -6.54 -8.88 8.27
N GLU A 123 -7.82 -8.75 7.91
CA GLU A 123 -8.19 -8.28 6.59
C GLU A 123 -7.65 -6.86 6.31
N PRO A 124 -7.16 -6.62 5.08
CA PRO A 124 -6.75 -5.27 4.70
C PRO A 124 -7.94 -4.31 4.76
N SER A 125 -7.66 -3.05 5.03
CA SER A 125 -8.66 -2.00 4.90
C SER A 125 -9.14 -1.90 3.44
N GLU A 126 -10.46 -1.88 3.22
CA GLU A 126 -11.07 -1.64 1.90
C GLU A 126 -11.13 -0.16 1.54
N ARG A 127 -10.72 0.73 2.44
CA ARG A 127 -10.67 2.17 2.18
C ARG A 127 -9.71 2.51 1.06
N SER A 128 -9.95 3.66 0.46
CA SER A 128 -9.01 4.23 -0.52
C SER A 128 -7.62 4.38 0.09
N PRO A 129 -6.55 4.06 -0.65
CA PRO A 129 -5.17 4.08 -0.13
C PRO A 129 -4.75 5.40 0.52
N VAL A 130 -5.38 6.53 0.11
CA VAL A 130 -5.13 7.86 0.68
C VAL A 130 -5.43 7.96 2.19
N TYR A 131 -6.24 7.05 2.74
CA TYR A 131 -6.48 7.00 4.19
C TYR A 131 -5.37 6.25 4.97
N ASN A 132 -4.40 5.66 4.25
CA ASN A 132 -3.23 5.00 4.81
C ASN A 132 -1.96 5.57 4.16
N VAL A 133 -1.65 6.83 4.44
CA VAL A 133 -0.41 7.48 4.01
C VAL A 133 0.71 7.00 4.92
N GLN A 134 1.77 6.48 4.32
CA GLN A 134 2.99 6.03 5.00
C GLN A 134 4.10 7.03 4.76
N SER A 135 4.98 7.21 5.73
CA SER A 135 6.20 7.99 5.61
C SER A 135 7.36 7.01 5.41
N VAL A 136 7.96 6.99 4.23
CA VAL A 136 9.02 6.03 3.89
C VAL A 136 10.33 6.73 3.56
N PRO A 137 11.50 6.15 3.91
CA PRO A 137 12.79 6.70 3.52
C PRO A 137 12.90 6.84 2.01
N ILE A 138 13.40 7.98 1.52
CA ILE A 138 13.53 8.25 0.08
C ILE A 138 14.42 7.22 -0.63
N GLU A 139 15.38 6.66 0.10
CA GLU A 139 16.31 5.65 -0.39
C GLU A 139 15.62 4.32 -0.73
N MET A 140 14.45 4.07 -0.14
CA MET A 140 13.61 2.90 -0.44
C MET A 140 12.66 3.12 -1.61
N VAL A 141 12.65 4.32 -2.21
CA VAL A 141 11.74 4.66 -3.31
C VAL A 141 12.51 4.75 -4.61
N THR A 142 11.99 4.10 -5.65
CA THR A 142 12.55 4.14 -7.01
C THR A 142 11.51 4.57 -8.02
N SER A 143 11.99 5.17 -9.12
CA SER A 143 11.14 5.48 -10.27
C SER A 143 10.79 4.21 -11.05
N ASN A 144 9.68 4.24 -11.78
CA ASN A 144 9.46 3.27 -12.84
C ASN A 144 10.18 3.70 -14.12
N ASP A 145 10.56 2.72 -14.94
CA ASP A 145 11.29 2.95 -16.20
C ASP A 145 10.37 3.42 -17.35
N TYR A 146 9.05 3.46 -17.13
CA TYR A 146 8.01 3.73 -18.13
C TYR A 146 7.13 4.95 -17.83
N ASN A 147 7.66 5.95 -17.09
CA ASN A 147 6.90 7.17 -16.82
C ASN A 147 6.85 8.08 -18.08
N PRO A 148 5.68 8.28 -18.71
CA PRO A 148 5.57 9.04 -19.95
C PRO A 148 5.60 10.57 -19.77
N ASN A 149 5.73 11.09 -18.55
CA ASN A 149 5.62 12.51 -18.26
C ASN A 149 7.00 13.16 -18.20
N ALA A 150 7.20 14.14 -19.07
CA ALA A 150 8.28 15.12 -18.98
C ALA A 150 7.68 16.48 -18.56
N VAL A 151 8.28 17.11 -17.57
CA VAL A 151 7.90 18.46 -17.12
C VAL A 151 9.09 19.39 -17.36
N ALA A 152 8.81 20.58 -17.90
CA ALA A 152 9.83 21.57 -18.16
C ALA A 152 10.41 22.12 -16.84
N PRO A 153 11.68 22.61 -16.84
CA PRO A 153 12.32 23.13 -15.64
C PRO A 153 11.53 24.19 -14.87
N PRO A 154 10.85 25.16 -15.51
CA PRO A 154 10.06 26.18 -14.79
C PRO A 154 8.92 25.60 -13.97
N GLU A 155 8.23 24.56 -14.46
CA GLU A 155 7.15 23.89 -13.73
C GLU A 155 7.71 23.08 -12.55
N MET A 156 8.92 22.55 -12.66
CA MET A 156 9.59 21.87 -11.53
C MET A 156 9.97 22.85 -10.42
N GLU A 157 10.45 24.05 -10.75
CA GLU A 157 10.73 25.12 -9.78
C GLU A 157 9.45 25.60 -9.08
N LEU A 158 8.34 25.71 -9.82
CA LEU A 158 7.06 26.06 -9.26
C LEU A 158 6.54 24.96 -8.31
N LEU A 159 6.70 23.68 -8.69
CA LEU A 159 6.33 22.55 -7.84
C LEU A 159 7.17 22.52 -6.56
N GLU A 160 8.48 22.75 -6.66
CA GLU A 160 9.36 22.86 -5.50
C GLU A 160 8.91 23.99 -4.57
N THR A 161 8.56 25.15 -5.12
CA THR A 161 8.04 26.28 -4.36
C THR A 161 6.73 25.93 -3.67
N SER A 162 5.80 25.31 -4.38
CA SER A 162 4.53 24.86 -3.80
C SER A 162 4.73 23.88 -2.66
N ILE A 163 5.61 22.87 -2.84
CA ILE A 163 5.90 21.91 -1.77
C ILE A 163 6.59 22.62 -0.60
N TRP A 164 7.46 23.60 -0.85
CA TRP A 164 8.11 24.37 0.21
C TRP A 164 7.12 25.18 1.05
N GLU A 165 6.15 25.85 0.41
CA GLU A 165 5.17 26.71 1.08
C GLU A 165 4.08 25.89 1.79
N ASP A 166 3.52 24.89 1.11
CA ASP A 166 2.30 24.18 1.53
C ASP A 166 2.59 22.78 2.13
N GLY A 167 3.78 22.24 1.95
CA GLY A 167 4.10 20.85 2.24
C GLY A 167 3.60 19.88 1.17
N TYR A 168 3.76 18.59 1.45
CA TYR A 168 3.18 17.52 0.62
C TYR A 168 1.69 17.43 0.85
N THR A 169 0.87 18.06 0.02
CA THR A 169 -0.59 18.01 0.10
C THR A 169 -1.19 16.74 -0.55
N GLN A 170 -0.39 16.03 -1.34
CA GLN A 170 -0.78 14.78 -2.01
C GLN A 170 0.36 13.77 -1.87
N PRO A 171 0.10 12.55 -1.36
CA PRO A 171 1.12 11.51 -1.28
C PRO A 171 1.53 11.02 -2.67
N VAL A 172 2.73 10.47 -2.78
CA VAL A 172 3.17 9.76 -3.98
C VAL A 172 2.53 8.37 -3.98
N VAL A 173 2.00 7.95 -5.12
CA VAL A 173 1.39 6.63 -5.27
C VAL A 173 2.45 5.63 -5.66
N THR A 174 2.59 4.57 -4.88
CA THR A 174 3.61 3.54 -5.07
C THR A 174 3.02 2.14 -5.05
N VAL A 175 3.82 1.17 -5.41
CA VAL A 175 3.59 -0.26 -5.16
C VAL A 175 4.85 -0.82 -4.50
N TRP A 176 4.69 -1.81 -3.63
CA TRP A 176 5.82 -2.52 -3.05
C TRP A 176 6.34 -3.59 -4.02
N ASP A 177 7.64 -3.58 -4.28
CA ASP A 177 8.36 -4.61 -5.01
C ASP A 177 9.14 -5.46 -4.01
N GLY A 178 8.62 -6.65 -3.71
CA GLY A 178 9.22 -7.54 -2.72
C GLY A 178 10.53 -8.20 -3.16
N GLU A 179 10.82 -8.24 -4.47
CA GLU A 179 12.09 -8.78 -4.97
C GLU A 179 13.25 -7.78 -4.79
N ARG A 180 12.94 -6.49 -4.96
CA ARG A 180 13.91 -5.39 -4.82
C ARG A 180 13.88 -4.75 -3.44
N GLU A 181 12.91 -5.08 -2.61
CA GLU A 181 12.64 -4.43 -1.32
C GLU A 181 12.51 -2.91 -1.45
N GLN A 182 11.80 -2.44 -2.48
CA GLN A 182 11.64 -1.03 -2.81
C GLN A 182 10.20 -0.66 -3.15
N TYR A 183 9.86 0.60 -2.89
CA TYR A 183 8.62 1.22 -3.36
C TYR A 183 8.82 1.78 -4.77
N VAL A 184 8.07 1.28 -5.74
CA VAL A 184 8.12 1.75 -7.14
C VAL A 184 7.05 2.79 -7.37
N VAL A 185 7.42 3.98 -7.85
CA VAL A 185 6.49 5.08 -8.11
C VAL A 185 5.53 4.73 -9.25
N VAL A 186 4.23 4.88 -9.00
CA VAL A 186 3.13 4.72 -9.97
C VAL A 186 2.62 6.09 -10.45
N ASP A 187 2.44 7.02 -9.49
CA ASP A 187 2.03 8.41 -9.78
C ASP A 187 2.70 9.37 -8.78
N GLY A 188 2.91 10.61 -9.21
CA GLY A 188 3.60 11.62 -8.43
C GLY A 188 5.12 11.63 -8.61
N PHE A 189 5.61 11.16 -9.76
CA PHE A 189 7.03 11.14 -10.11
C PHE A 189 7.73 12.48 -9.87
N HIS A 190 7.12 13.60 -10.29
CA HIS A 190 7.73 14.92 -10.11
C HIS A 190 7.84 15.32 -8.63
N ARG A 191 6.87 14.92 -7.80
CA ARG A 191 6.93 15.12 -6.33
C ARG A 191 8.05 14.30 -5.69
N PHE A 192 8.26 13.08 -6.17
CA PHE A 192 9.39 12.23 -5.77
C PHE A 192 10.73 12.87 -6.18
N ILE A 193 10.88 13.29 -7.46
CA ILE A 193 12.11 13.92 -7.96
C ILE A 193 12.39 15.24 -7.24
N THR A 194 11.37 16.00 -6.87
CA THR A 194 11.55 17.24 -6.11
C THR A 194 12.21 16.95 -4.75
N LEU A 195 11.79 15.91 -4.02
CA LEU A 195 12.45 15.51 -2.77
C LEU A 195 13.89 15.04 -3.00
N CYS A 196 14.15 14.32 -4.10
CA CYS A 196 15.52 13.87 -4.45
C CYS A 196 16.47 15.04 -4.67
N ASN A 197 16.00 16.09 -5.35
CA ASN A 197 16.85 17.18 -5.84
C ASN A 197 16.90 18.41 -4.92
N SER A 198 15.87 18.65 -4.11
CA SER A 198 15.80 19.82 -3.23
C SER A 198 16.31 19.49 -1.83
N GLN A 199 17.49 20.01 -1.50
CA GLN A 199 18.08 19.83 -0.17
C GLN A 199 17.17 20.41 0.93
N ARG A 200 16.61 21.60 0.75
CA ARG A 200 15.74 22.25 1.75
C ARG A 200 14.49 21.44 2.05
N ILE A 201 13.85 20.83 1.03
CA ILE A 201 12.67 19.98 1.22
C ILE A 201 13.10 18.67 1.90
N ARG A 202 14.21 18.08 1.46
CA ARG A 202 14.73 16.84 2.06
C ARG A 202 15.06 17.00 3.55
N GLU A 203 15.66 18.12 3.93
CA GLU A 203 15.94 18.44 5.34
C GLU A 203 14.64 18.60 6.15
N ARG A 204 13.66 19.35 5.63
CA ARG A 204 12.36 19.55 6.29
C ARG A 204 11.59 18.23 6.49
N GLU A 205 11.59 17.36 5.51
CA GLU A 205 10.89 16.07 5.55
C GLU A 205 11.74 14.97 6.22
N ASN A 206 12.95 15.28 6.73
CA ASN A 206 13.89 14.32 7.32
C ASN A 206 14.23 13.15 6.36
N GLY A 207 14.28 13.39 5.05
CA GLY A 207 14.51 12.37 4.03
C GLY A 207 13.34 11.42 3.81
N MET A 208 12.16 11.70 4.38
CA MET A 208 10.99 10.85 4.29
C MET A 208 10.03 11.33 3.21
N LEU A 209 9.47 10.40 2.44
CA LEU A 209 8.47 10.68 1.39
C LEU A 209 7.10 10.16 1.84
N PRO A 210 6.03 11.00 1.81
CA PRO A 210 4.69 10.50 2.04
C PRO A 210 4.19 9.69 0.84
N VAL A 211 3.89 8.42 1.06
CA VAL A 211 3.42 7.50 0.01
C VAL A 211 2.09 6.85 0.38
N VAL A 212 1.35 6.42 -0.65
CA VAL A 212 0.29 5.43 -0.54
C VAL A 212 0.68 4.20 -1.35
N VAL A 213 0.48 3.03 -0.79
CA VAL A 213 0.86 1.76 -1.42
C VAL A 213 -0.36 1.10 -2.04
N LEU A 214 -0.27 0.80 -3.35
CA LEU A 214 -1.28 0.02 -4.06
C LEU A 214 -0.91 -1.46 -4.01
N ASN A 215 -1.86 -2.30 -3.63
CA ASN A 215 -1.72 -3.76 -3.72
C ASN A 215 -2.14 -4.22 -5.12
N LYS A 216 -1.19 -4.31 -6.06
CA LYS A 216 -1.46 -4.65 -7.47
C LYS A 216 -0.34 -5.46 -8.11
N GLU A 217 -0.72 -6.37 -9.01
CA GLU A 217 0.21 -7.11 -9.86
C GLU A 217 0.90 -6.18 -10.89
N MET A 218 2.05 -6.60 -11.45
CA MET A 218 2.90 -5.79 -12.32
C MET A 218 2.12 -5.16 -13.49
N HIS A 219 1.34 -5.95 -14.23
CA HIS A 219 0.56 -5.43 -15.36
C HIS A 219 -0.53 -4.42 -14.96
N ASP A 220 -1.11 -4.59 -13.78
CA ASP A 220 -2.08 -3.63 -13.24
C ASP A 220 -1.38 -2.36 -12.73
N ARG A 221 -0.11 -2.45 -12.33
CA ARG A 221 0.74 -1.30 -11.97
C ARG A 221 0.93 -0.39 -13.16
N MET A 222 1.33 -0.95 -14.32
CA MET A 222 1.51 -0.20 -15.58
C MET A 222 0.22 0.47 -16.02
N ALA A 223 -0.88 -0.30 -16.05
CA ALA A 223 -2.20 0.24 -16.37
C ALA A 223 -2.63 1.36 -15.40
N SER A 224 -2.28 1.25 -14.13
CA SER A 224 -2.57 2.28 -13.11
C SER A 224 -1.79 3.56 -13.39
N THR A 225 -0.49 3.48 -13.64
CA THR A 225 0.36 4.63 -14.00
C THR A 225 -0.21 5.38 -15.20
N ILE A 226 -0.58 4.65 -16.24
CA ILE A 226 -1.10 5.26 -17.47
C ILE A 226 -2.46 5.91 -17.22
N ARG A 227 -3.39 5.25 -16.49
CA ARG A 227 -4.69 5.85 -16.16
C ARG A 227 -4.55 7.15 -15.39
N HIS A 228 -3.67 7.17 -14.36
CA HIS A 228 -3.40 8.37 -13.57
C HIS A 228 -2.83 9.49 -14.45
N ASN A 229 -1.92 9.16 -15.36
CA ASN A 229 -1.32 10.12 -16.26
C ASN A 229 -2.33 10.60 -17.33
N ARG A 230 -3.06 9.71 -18.00
CA ARG A 230 -4.05 10.06 -19.03
C ARG A 230 -5.18 10.97 -18.52
N ALA A 231 -5.56 10.82 -17.27
CA ALA A 231 -6.57 11.68 -16.67
C ALA A 231 -6.12 13.15 -16.52
N ARG A 232 -4.82 13.45 -16.69
CA ARG A 232 -4.22 14.77 -16.39
C ARG A 232 -3.75 15.57 -17.62
N GLY A 233 -3.78 15.02 -18.85
CA GLY A 233 -3.39 15.81 -20.04
C GLY A 233 -2.67 15.04 -21.15
N SER A 234 -1.87 15.76 -21.98
CA SER A 234 -1.19 15.24 -23.16
C SER A 234 -0.03 14.29 -22.83
N HIS A 235 0.20 13.31 -23.69
CA HIS A 235 1.19 12.25 -23.48
C HIS A 235 2.23 12.21 -24.59
N ASN A 236 3.43 11.78 -24.24
CA ASN A 236 4.44 11.43 -25.21
C ASN A 236 4.04 10.14 -25.94
N ILE A 237 3.88 10.21 -27.26
CA ILE A 237 3.40 9.11 -28.12
C ILE A 237 4.40 7.94 -28.11
N GLU A 238 5.71 8.21 -28.10
CA GLU A 238 6.76 7.18 -28.13
C GLU A 238 6.73 6.36 -26.85
N LEU A 239 6.65 7.03 -25.69
CA LEU A 239 6.55 6.35 -24.40
C LEU A 239 5.26 5.55 -24.27
N MET A 240 4.14 6.07 -24.75
CA MET A 240 2.86 5.34 -24.79
C MET A 240 2.93 4.11 -25.67
N SER A 241 3.59 4.19 -26.82
CA SER A 241 3.75 3.04 -27.71
C SER A 241 4.66 1.97 -27.11
N GLY A 242 5.72 2.34 -26.38
CA GLY A 242 6.58 1.43 -25.63
C GLY A 242 5.78 0.64 -24.56
N ILE A 243 4.95 1.33 -23.79
CA ILE A 243 4.07 0.71 -22.78
C ILE A 243 3.08 -0.27 -23.40
N VAL A 244 2.47 0.10 -24.54
CA VAL A 244 1.57 -0.81 -25.27
C VAL A 244 2.31 -2.07 -25.72
N SER A 245 3.55 -1.93 -26.23
CA SER A 245 4.39 -3.06 -26.61
C SER A 245 4.61 -4.02 -25.43
N GLU A 246 5.00 -3.51 -24.29
CA GLU A 246 5.28 -4.28 -23.08
C GLU A 246 4.02 -5.02 -22.57
N LEU A 247 2.86 -4.36 -22.56
CA LEU A 247 1.59 -5.01 -22.21
C LEU A 247 1.21 -6.14 -23.17
N VAL A 248 1.49 -5.97 -24.46
CA VAL A 248 1.27 -7.00 -25.48
C VAL A 248 2.23 -8.19 -25.24
N GLU A 249 3.50 -7.94 -24.96
CA GLU A 249 4.49 -8.96 -24.63
C GLU A 249 4.11 -9.73 -23.36
N MET A 250 3.52 -9.05 -22.37
CA MET A 250 2.93 -9.67 -21.17
C MET A 250 1.63 -10.45 -21.47
N GLY A 251 1.21 -10.59 -22.75
CA GLY A 251 0.05 -11.36 -23.17
C GLY A 251 -1.30 -10.71 -22.93
N LYS A 252 -1.35 -9.39 -22.69
CA LYS A 252 -2.64 -8.68 -22.51
C LYS A 252 -3.37 -8.50 -23.83
N SER A 253 -4.67 -8.82 -23.82
CA SER A 253 -5.53 -8.66 -25.01
C SER A 253 -5.80 -7.19 -25.31
N ASP A 254 -6.09 -6.89 -26.58
CA ASP A 254 -6.47 -5.54 -27.04
C ASP A 254 -7.69 -4.99 -26.28
N ARG A 255 -8.67 -5.86 -26.02
CA ARG A 255 -9.83 -5.50 -25.21
C ARG A 255 -9.44 -5.11 -23.79
N TRP A 256 -8.50 -5.83 -23.19
CA TRP A 256 -7.99 -5.52 -21.85
C TRP A 256 -7.25 -4.17 -21.87
N ILE A 257 -6.33 -3.97 -22.83
CA ILE A 257 -5.57 -2.73 -22.98
C ILE A 257 -6.50 -1.54 -23.18
N CYS A 258 -7.44 -1.61 -24.13
CA CYS A 258 -8.42 -0.53 -24.37
C CYS A 258 -9.21 -0.20 -23.10
N LYS A 259 -9.70 -1.22 -22.38
CA LYS A 259 -10.50 -1.04 -21.17
C LYS A 259 -9.69 -0.44 -20.01
N HIS A 260 -8.49 -0.95 -19.75
CA HIS A 260 -7.71 -0.60 -18.57
C HIS A 260 -6.79 0.60 -18.74
N ILE A 261 -6.41 0.92 -19.99
CA ILE A 261 -5.62 2.10 -20.33
C ILE A 261 -6.53 3.29 -20.75
N GLY A 262 -7.76 3.01 -21.12
CA GLY A 262 -8.73 4.04 -21.54
C GLY A 262 -8.46 4.57 -22.94
N MET A 263 -8.00 3.75 -23.90
CA MET A 263 -7.76 4.13 -25.28
C MET A 263 -8.76 3.49 -26.24
N SER A 264 -8.96 4.14 -27.40
CA SER A 264 -9.77 3.58 -28.46
C SER A 264 -9.01 2.47 -29.20
N LYS A 265 -9.74 1.60 -29.93
CA LYS A 265 -9.12 0.56 -30.77
C LYS A 265 -8.20 1.16 -31.84
N ASP A 266 -8.60 2.28 -32.44
CA ASP A 266 -7.79 2.96 -33.45
C ASP A 266 -6.51 3.55 -32.88
N GLU A 267 -6.58 4.13 -31.70
CA GLU A 267 -5.40 4.63 -30.98
C GLU A 267 -4.43 3.48 -30.64
N LEU A 268 -4.95 2.37 -30.12
CA LEU A 268 -4.15 1.19 -29.84
C LEU A 268 -3.45 0.66 -31.09
N LEU A 269 -4.18 0.57 -32.22
CA LEU A 269 -3.62 0.13 -33.49
C LEU A 269 -2.47 1.04 -33.96
N ARG A 270 -2.65 2.36 -33.88
CA ARG A 270 -1.60 3.35 -34.23
C ARG A 270 -0.36 3.19 -33.37
N LEU A 271 -0.53 3.04 -32.04
CA LEU A 271 0.59 2.86 -31.11
C LEU A 271 1.35 1.54 -31.39
N LYS A 272 0.66 0.46 -31.69
CA LYS A 272 1.25 -0.81 -32.13
C LYS A 272 2.03 -0.69 -33.44
N GLN A 273 1.56 0.11 -34.37
CA GLN A 273 2.27 0.36 -35.64
C GLN A 273 3.59 1.11 -35.39
N ILE A 274 3.62 2.08 -34.49
CA ILE A 274 4.83 2.86 -34.17
C ILE A 274 5.93 1.94 -33.58
N THR A 275 5.59 0.99 -32.73
CA THR A 275 6.56 0.07 -32.10
C THR A 275 6.94 -1.11 -33.00
N GLY A 276 6.32 -1.26 -34.17
CA GLY A 276 6.50 -2.44 -35.02
C GLY A 276 5.85 -3.71 -34.45
N VAL A 277 5.15 -3.64 -33.31
CA VAL A 277 4.43 -4.77 -32.70
C VAL A 277 3.36 -5.31 -33.65
N ALA A 278 2.85 -4.49 -34.57
CA ALA A 278 1.95 -4.93 -35.64
C ALA A 278 2.58 -6.02 -36.52
N ALA A 279 3.90 -6.00 -36.70
CA ALA A 279 4.62 -7.01 -37.49
C ALA A 279 4.64 -8.38 -36.78
N LEU A 280 4.60 -8.43 -35.45
CA LEU A 280 4.53 -9.67 -34.67
C LEU A 280 3.17 -10.40 -34.82
N PHE A 281 2.15 -9.70 -35.31
CA PHE A 281 0.80 -10.20 -35.48
C PHE A 281 0.38 -10.34 -36.96
N ALA A 282 1.22 -9.93 -37.90
CA ALA A 282 0.92 -9.97 -39.35
C ALA A 282 0.58 -11.37 -39.89
N ASN A 283 0.99 -12.43 -39.18
CA ASN A 283 0.76 -13.84 -39.53
C ASN A 283 -0.22 -14.56 -38.58
N ARG A 284 -0.98 -13.84 -37.75
CA ARG A 284 -2.05 -14.46 -36.95
C ARG A 284 -3.39 -14.16 -37.61
N ASP A 285 -4.17 -15.22 -37.84
CA ASP A 285 -5.55 -15.09 -38.28
C ASP A 285 -6.29 -14.15 -37.30
N PHE A 286 -6.76 -13.02 -37.83
CA PHE A 286 -7.63 -12.14 -37.07
C PHE A 286 -8.93 -12.90 -36.82
N SER A 287 -9.31 -13.05 -35.55
CA SER A 287 -10.63 -13.58 -35.24
C SER A 287 -11.71 -12.69 -35.87
N GLU A 288 -12.80 -13.30 -36.30
CA GLU A 288 -13.96 -12.68 -36.99
C GLU A 288 -14.63 -11.47 -36.26
N SER A 289 -14.07 -11.05 -35.14
CA SER A 289 -14.54 -9.89 -34.37
C SER A 289 -14.29 -8.51 -35.02
N TRP A 290 -13.78 -8.46 -36.25
CA TRP A 290 -13.52 -7.25 -37.03
C TRP A 290 -14.52 -6.98 -38.14
N GLU A 291 -15.52 -7.82 -38.34
CA GLU A 291 -16.63 -7.49 -39.24
C GLU A 291 -17.47 -6.39 -38.60
N ALA A 292 -17.50 -5.22 -39.23
CA ALA A 292 -18.43 -4.18 -38.86
C ALA A 292 -19.85 -4.75 -39.06
N GLU A 293 -20.69 -4.79 -38.04
CA GLU A 293 -22.13 -4.94 -38.24
C GLU A 293 -22.56 -3.78 -39.13
N ALA A 294 -22.92 -4.08 -40.36
CA ALA A 294 -23.61 -3.15 -41.24
C ALA A 294 -25.02 -3.00 -40.70
N ASP A 295 -25.42 -1.78 -40.38
CA ASP A 295 -26.80 -1.39 -40.09
C ASP A 295 -27.76 -1.73 -41.23
#